data_4e81a2fb5ba878e926b191887796c20b
#
_entry.id   4e81a2fb5ba878e926b191887796c20b
#
_cell.length_a   1.000
_cell.length_b   1.000
_cell.length_c   1.000
_cell.angle_alpha   90.00
_cell.angle_beta   90.00
_cell.angle_gamma   90.00
#
_symmetry.space_group_name_H-M   'P 1'
#
loop_
_entity.id
_entity.type
_entity.pdbx_description
1 polymer ?
#
loop_
_entity_poly.entity_id
_entity_poly.type
_entity_poly.pdbx_seq_one_letter_code
_entity_poly.pdbx_strand_id
1 'polypeptide(L)'
;MLKAGVLGAGHLGKIHLRLLKQSEKYNLIGFYDADIENGKKVETEFGYKFFNTIEDLIDAVDVVDIVTPTLSHYKCALQAIAKGKHIFIEKPITNTVEEAEEIRAILAEHHVKGQVGHVERFNPAFLAVKNDIHEPMFIETHRLAEFNPRGTDVPVVLDLMIHDIDIILSVVKSKVKHISASGVSVISDTPDIANARIEFENGCVANLTASRISLKNMRKTRFFQKDAYISVDFLEKKCEVVKMKDAPELPGDFDMVLQNAEGVKKQIYFDNPSISNNNAILDELETFADAINNNTKPIVTLHDGTEALRVATQIINCFK
;
A
#
# COMPACT_ATOMS: atom_id res chain seq x y z
N MET A 1 -0.24 23.15 12.15
CA MET A 1 -1.22 22.22 11.54
C MET A 1 -1.41 22.59 10.09
N LEU A 2 -1.28 21.66 9.16
CA LEU A 2 -1.55 21.86 7.74
C LEU A 2 -3.06 21.89 7.48
N LYS A 3 -3.52 22.81 6.65
CA LYS A 3 -4.92 22.85 6.21
C LYS A 3 -5.12 21.73 5.18
N ALA A 4 -6.03 20.79 5.47
CA ALA A 4 -6.32 19.66 4.60
C ALA A 4 -7.75 19.71 4.04
N GLY A 5 -7.90 19.28 2.78
CA GLY A 5 -9.18 19.09 2.13
C GLY A 5 -9.24 17.75 1.41
N VAL A 6 -10.40 17.11 1.44
CA VAL A 6 -10.60 15.78 0.86
C VAL A 6 -11.41 15.89 -0.43
N LEU A 7 -10.91 15.29 -1.50
CA LEU A 7 -11.64 15.09 -2.74
C LEU A 7 -12.22 13.67 -2.78
N GLY A 8 -13.54 13.57 -2.78
CA GLY A 8 -14.30 12.33 -2.71
C GLY A 8 -14.75 11.98 -1.28
N ALA A 9 -16.05 11.86 -1.07
CA ALA A 9 -16.67 11.52 0.20
C ALA A 9 -17.42 10.18 0.14
N GLY A 10 -16.91 9.24 -0.64
CA GLY A 10 -17.35 7.86 -0.67
C GLY A 10 -17.02 7.12 0.65
N HIS A 11 -17.03 5.79 0.63
CA HIS A 11 -16.74 5.00 1.84
C HIS A 11 -15.38 5.32 2.45
N LEU A 12 -14.32 5.29 1.63
CA LEU A 12 -12.94 5.57 2.09
C LEU A 12 -12.76 7.05 2.43
N GLY A 13 -13.31 7.96 1.62
CA GLY A 13 -13.24 9.39 1.89
C GLY A 13 -13.82 9.80 3.24
N LYS A 14 -14.91 9.16 3.68
CA LYS A 14 -15.48 9.37 5.03
C LYS A 14 -14.53 8.92 6.14
N ILE A 15 -13.73 7.87 5.89
CA ILE A 15 -12.70 7.42 6.84
C ILE A 15 -11.59 8.47 6.91
N HIS A 16 -11.10 8.97 5.78
CA HIS A 16 -10.08 10.02 5.71
C HIS A 16 -10.55 11.31 6.40
N LEU A 17 -11.75 11.78 6.10
CA LEU A 17 -12.35 12.95 6.77
C LEU A 17 -12.34 12.81 8.29
N ARG A 18 -12.77 11.66 8.81
CA ARG A 18 -12.78 11.39 10.25
C ARG A 18 -11.37 11.40 10.83
N LEU A 19 -10.40 10.76 10.18
CA LEU A 19 -9.03 10.65 10.67
C LEU A 19 -8.29 12.00 10.59
N LEU A 20 -8.46 12.76 9.51
CA LEU A 20 -7.91 14.12 9.40
C LEU A 20 -8.49 15.05 10.46
N LYS A 21 -9.77 14.89 10.82
CA LYS A 21 -10.40 15.67 11.89
C LYS A 21 -9.85 15.32 13.28
N GLN A 22 -9.42 14.06 13.48
CA GLN A 22 -8.84 13.57 14.74
C GLN A 22 -7.36 13.89 14.89
N SER A 23 -6.66 14.09 13.76
CA SER A 23 -5.22 14.32 13.75
C SER A 23 -4.85 15.67 14.36
N GLU A 24 -3.78 15.69 15.16
CA GLU A 24 -3.16 16.92 15.68
C GLU A 24 -2.26 17.62 14.64
N LYS A 25 -1.97 16.97 13.51
CA LYS A 25 -1.09 17.50 12.45
C LYS A 25 -1.86 18.25 11.37
N TYR A 26 -3.16 17.99 11.25
CA TYR A 26 -4.03 18.58 10.24
C TYR A 26 -5.16 19.43 10.85
N ASN A 27 -5.52 20.47 10.10
CA ASN A 27 -6.78 21.21 10.28
C ASN A 27 -7.66 20.87 9.07
N LEU A 28 -8.67 20.02 9.26
CA LEU A 28 -9.62 19.69 8.20
C LEU A 28 -10.49 20.91 7.87
N ILE A 29 -10.33 21.46 6.68
CA ILE A 29 -11.08 22.62 6.17
C ILE A 29 -12.44 22.20 5.61
N GLY A 30 -12.50 21.03 4.94
CA GLY A 30 -13.72 20.49 4.36
C GLY A 30 -13.42 19.48 3.27
N PHE A 31 -14.42 19.25 2.44
CA PHE A 31 -14.35 18.27 1.36
C PHE A 31 -15.16 18.70 0.14
N TYR A 32 -14.87 18.07 -0.99
CA TYR A 32 -15.66 18.15 -2.22
C TYR A 32 -16.07 16.73 -2.66
N ASP A 33 -17.27 16.59 -3.19
CA ASP A 33 -17.74 15.37 -3.86
C ASP A 33 -18.45 15.78 -5.16
N ALA A 34 -18.21 15.03 -6.22
CA ALA A 34 -18.86 15.27 -7.52
C ALA A 34 -20.37 14.99 -7.47
N ASP A 35 -20.80 14.08 -6.58
CA ASP A 35 -22.20 13.86 -6.23
C ASP A 35 -22.62 14.87 -5.14
N ILE A 36 -23.31 15.93 -5.59
CA ILE A 36 -23.76 17.03 -4.71
C ILE A 36 -24.73 16.53 -3.64
N GLU A 37 -25.57 15.55 -3.97
CA GLU A 37 -26.52 14.99 -2.98
C GLU A 37 -25.78 14.23 -1.87
N ASN A 38 -24.81 13.40 -2.25
CA ASN A 38 -23.92 12.74 -1.30
C ASN A 38 -23.12 13.77 -0.47
N GLY A 39 -22.60 14.82 -1.12
CA GLY A 39 -21.88 15.90 -0.44
C GLY A 39 -22.71 16.57 0.66
N LYS A 40 -23.93 17.02 0.36
CA LYS A 40 -24.86 17.61 1.31
C LYS A 40 -25.28 16.65 2.42
N LYS A 41 -25.45 15.36 2.08
CA LYS A 41 -25.77 14.33 3.07
C LYS A 41 -24.62 14.17 4.07
N VAL A 42 -23.37 14.07 3.60
CA VAL A 42 -22.17 13.95 4.45
C VAL A 42 -21.98 15.20 5.30
N GLU A 43 -22.18 16.40 4.76
CA GLU A 43 -22.15 17.64 5.53
C GLU A 43 -23.15 17.62 6.68
N THR A 44 -24.41 17.24 6.40
CA THR A 44 -25.48 17.18 7.40
C THR A 44 -25.23 16.12 8.47
N GLU A 45 -24.73 14.93 8.05
CA GLU A 45 -24.54 13.78 8.94
C GLU A 45 -23.32 13.93 9.86
N PHE A 46 -22.21 14.50 9.34
CA PHE A 46 -20.93 14.54 10.06
C PHE A 46 -20.47 15.94 10.44
N GLY A 47 -21.12 17.00 9.94
CA GLY A 47 -20.77 18.39 10.22
C GLY A 47 -19.48 18.85 9.54
N TYR A 48 -19.00 18.16 8.50
CA TYR A 48 -17.87 18.60 7.71
C TYR A 48 -18.33 19.58 6.64
N LYS A 49 -17.56 20.65 6.41
CA LYS A 49 -17.90 21.64 5.40
C LYS A 49 -17.81 21.08 4.00
N PHE A 50 -18.92 21.09 3.26
CA PHE A 50 -18.97 20.74 1.84
C PHE A 50 -18.65 21.97 0.98
N PHE A 51 -17.78 21.82 -0.02
CA PHE A 51 -17.46 22.81 -1.01
C PHE A 51 -18.19 22.50 -2.32
N ASN A 52 -18.79 23.53 -2.94
CA ASN A 52 -19.56 23.34 -4.18
C ASN A 52 -18.67 23.15 -5.41
N THR A 53 -17.42 23.57 -5.36
CA THR A 53 -16.45 23.40 -6.45
C THR A 53 -15.14 22.84 -5.92
N ILE A 54 -14.45 22.09 -6.78
CA ILE A 54 -13.12 21.54 -6.48
C ILE A 54 -12.08 22.66 -6.29
N GLU A 55 -12.22 23.72 -7.09
CA GLU A 55 -11.33 24.89 -7.09
C GLU A 55 -11.38 25.62 -5.75
N ASP A 56 -12.57 25.86 -5.22
CA ASP A 56 -12.75 26.56 -3.92
C ASP A 56 -12.11 25.75 -2.77
N LEU A 57 -12.22 24.42 -2.80
CA LEU A 57 -11.56 23.57 -1.80
C LEU A 57 -10.04 23.65 -1.96
N ILE A 58 -9.50 23.47 -3.15
CA ILE A 58 -8.06 23.49 -3.42
C ILE A 58 -7.46 24.83 -2.99
N ASP A 59 -8.12 25.95 -3.29
CA ASP A 59 -7.62 27.29 -2.91
C ASP A 59 -7.58 27.48 -1.39
N ALA A 60 -8.44 26.81 -0.64
CA ALA A 60 -8.56 26.97 0.82
C ALA A 60 -7.56 26.15 1.66
N VAL A 61 -6.80 25.22 1.04
CA VAL A 61 -5.99 24.22 1.75
C VAL A 61 -4.51 24.28 1.40
N ASP A 62 -3.68 23.59 2.18
CA ASP A 62 -2.24 23.36 1.92
C ASP A 62 -2.02 21.96 1.33
N VAL A 63 -2.88 20.99 1.72
CA VAL A 63 -2.82 19.58 1.31
C VAL A 63 -4.16 19.14 0.74
N VAL A 64 -4.13 18.52 -0.42
CA VAL A 64 -5.28 17.89 -1.07
C VAL A 64 -5.16 16.39 -0.94
N ASP A 65 -6.12 15.77 -0.27
CA ASP A 65 -6.25 14.34 -0.08
C ASP A 65 -7.23 13.79 -1.14
N ILE A 66 -6.70 13.05 -2.12
CA ILE A 66 -7.44 12.60 -3.31
C ILE A 66 -7.91 11.16 -3.09
N VAL A 67 -9.20 11.01 -2.77
CA VAL A 67 -9.89 9.74 -2.46
C VAL A 67 -11.08 9.53 -3.41
N THR A 68 -10.99 10.12 -4.59
CA THR A 68 -11.98 9.97 -5.68
C THR A 68 -11.86 8.59 -6.33
N PRO A 69 -12.78 8.22 -7.26
CA PRO A 69 -12.51 7.10 -8.15
C PRO A 69 -11.21 7.30 -8.96
N THR A 70 -10.47 6.23 -9.21
CA THR A 70 -9.14 6.25 -9.84
C THR A 70 -9.07 7.07 -11.13
N LEU A 71 -10.12 6.99 -11.96
CA LEU A 71 -10.20 7.74 -13.23
C LEU A 71 -10.10 9.28 -13.05
N SER A 72 -10.34 9.79 -11.85
CA SER A 72 -10.26 11.21 -11.54
C SER A 72 -8.94 11.62 -10.88
N HIS A 73 -8.13 10.66 -10.41
CA HIS A 73 -6.89 10.93 -9.66
C HIS A 73 -5.95 11.87 -10.41
N TYR A 74 -5.67 11.52 -11.67
CA TYR A 74 -4.78 12.29 -12.52
C TYR A 74 -5.21 13.77 -12.64
N LYS A 75 -6.46 14.02 -13.02
CA LYS A 75 -6.99 15.38 -13.18
C LYS A 75 -6.97 16.17 -11.86
N CYS A 76 -7.38 15.53 -10.76
CA CYS A 76 -7.37 16.16 -9.43
C CYS A 76 -5.96 16.51 -8.98
N ALA A 77 -4.99 15.62 -9.20
CA ALA A 77 -3.59 15.86 -8.88
C ALA A 77 -3.01 17.05 -9.64
N LEU A 78 -3.25 17.11 -10.96
CA LEU A 78 -2.77 18.24 -11.78
C LEU A 78 -3.34 19.58 -11.30
N GLN A 79 -4.64 19.64 -10.98
CA GLN A 79 -5.27 20.87 -10.47
C GLN A 79 -4.65 21.32 -9.14
N ALA A 80 -4.38 20.37 -8.23
CA ALA A 80 -3.77 20.67 -6.94
C ALA A 80 -2.32 21.13 -7.09
N ILE A 81 -1.50 20.46 -7.90
CA ILE A 81 -0.09 20.80 -8.13
C ILE A 81 0.03 22.17 -8.79
N ALA A 82 -0.80 22.47 -9.78
CA ALA A 82 -0.81 23.77 -10.47
C ALA A 82 -1.10 24.95 -9.51
N LYS A 83 -1.79 24.68 -8.40
CA LYS A 83 -2.07 25.65 -7.32
C LYS A 83 -1.01 25.60 -6.18
N GLY A 84 0.09 24.84 -6.37
CA GLY A 84 1.17 24.73 -5.40
C GLY A 84 0.76 23.97 -4.12
N LYS A 85 -0.18 23.03 -4.23
CA LYS A 85 -0.66 22.24 -3.08
C LYS A 85 0.06 20.90 -3.00
N HIS A 86 0.35 20.43 -1.78
CA HIS A 86 0.79 19.07 -1.53
C HIS A 86 -0.34 18.10 -1.82
N ILE A 87 -0.04 16.89 -2.29
CA ILE A 87 -1.04 15.91 -2.69
C ILE A 87 -0.82 14.57 -1.98
N PHE A 88 -1.89 14.03 -1.44
CA PHE A 88 -2.00 12.63 -1.08
C PHE A 88 -2.96 11.97 -2.09
N ILE A 89 -2.57 10.86 -2.67
CA ILE A 89 -3.39 10.17 -3.69
C ILE A 89 -3.59 8.72 -3.26
N GLU A 90 -4.86 8.28 -3.18
CA GLU A 90 -5.17 6.88 -2.95
C GLU A 90 -4.70 5.97 -4.07
N LYS A 91 -4.47 4.69 -3.71
CA LYS A 91 -4.09 3.65 -4.68
C LYS A 91 -5.27 3.24 -5.58
N PRO A 92 -5.00 2.82 -6.82
CA PRO A 92 -3.77 3.04 -7.57
C PRO A 92 -3.56 4.51 -7.87
N ILE A 93 -2.31 4.94 -7.98
CA ILE A 93 -1.96 6.38 -8.14
C ILE A 93 -2.74 7.05 -9.29
N THR A 94 -2.90 6.35 -10.41
CA THR A 94 -3.64 6.79 -11.61
C THR A 94 -4.21 5.58 -12.34
N ASN A 95 -4.94 5.82 -13.43
CA ASN A 95 -5.47 4.76 -14.28
C ASN A 95 -4.39 4.15 -15.18
N THR A 96 -3.43 4.93 -15.66
CA THR A 96 -2.34 4.47 -16.53
C THR A 96 -0.97 4.86 -15.98
N VAL A 97 0.07 4.14 -16.40
CA VAL A 97 1.45 4.43 -15.98
C VAL A 97 1.92 5.77 -16.55
N GLU A 98 1.48 6.13 -17.74
CA GLU A 98 1.83 7.38 -18.42
C GLU A 98 1.32 8.59 -17.61
N GLU A 99 0.07 8.53 -17.13
CA GLU A 99 -0.49 9.56 -16.23
C GLU A 99 0.32 9.70 -14.94
N ALA A 100 0.75 8.57 -14.35
CA ALA A 100 1.58 8.58 -13.14
C ALA A 100 2.96 9.22 -13.38
N GLU A 101 3.60 8.89 -14.50
CA GLU A 101 4.88 9.48 -14.88
C GLU A 101 4.75 11.00 -15.12
N GLU A 102 3.68 11.43 -15.75
CA GLU A 102 3.42 12.85 -15.99
C GLU A 102 3.23 13.62 -14.67
N ILE A 103 2.41 13.09 -13.73
CA ILE A 103 2.28 13.71 -12.39
C ILE A 103 3.65 13.80 -11.70
N ARG A 104 4.48 12.74 -11.78
CA ARG A 104 5.82 12.76 -11.19
C ARG A 104 6.72 13.83 -11.79
N ALA A 105 6.70 13.96 -13.12
CA ALA A 105 7.49 14.98 -13.82
C ALA A 105 7.06 16.40 -13.41
N ILE A 106 5.75 16.66 -13.43
CA ILE A 106 5.21 17.98 -13.04
C ILE A 106 5.49 18.27 -11.56
N LEU A 107 5.31 17.29 -10.66
CA LEU A 107 5.58 17.48 -9.23
C LEU A 107 7.07 17.84 -8.97
N ALA A 108 7.98 17.27 -9.75
CA ALA A 108 9.41 17.55 -9.62
C ALA A 108 9.79 19.02 -9.98
N GLU A 109 8.97 19.68 -10.81
CA GLU A 109 9.15 21.09 -11.17
C GLU A 109 8.54 22.05 -10.12
N HIS A 110 7.74 21.52 -9.20
CA HIS A 110 7.05 22.30 -8.18
C HIS A 110 7.64 22.01 -6.79
N HIS A 111 7.62 22.98 -5.90
CA HIS A 111 8.09 22.83 -4.51
C HIS A 111 7.03 22.18 -3.61
N VAL A 112 6.37 21.14 -4.11
CA VAL A 112 5.32 20.42 -3.39
C VAL A 112 5.68 18.95 -3.23
N LYS A 113 5.04 18.28 -2.28
CA LYS A 113 5.26 16.85 -2.01
C LYS A 113 4.04 16.05 -2.40
N GLY A 114 4.26 14.82 -2.80
CA GLY A 114 3.22 13.84 -3.11
C GLY A 114 3.48 12.51 -2.42
N GLN A 115 2.43 11.91 -1.85
CA GLN A 115 2.43 10.57 -1.26
C GLN A 115 1.30 9.74 -1.85
N VAL A 116 1.52 8.42 -2.01
CA VAL A 116 0.51 7.47 -2.48
C VAL A 116 0.01 6.62 -1.32
N GLY A 117 -1.31 6.39 -1.28
CA GLY A 117 -2.02 5.65 -0.24
C GLY A 117 -1.79 4.14 -0.26
N HIS A 118 -0.55 3.69 -0.10
CA HIS A 118 -0.22 2.28 0.10
C HIS A 118 -0.19 1.93 1.59
N VAL A 119 -1.36 1.90 2.19
CA VAL A 119 -1.59 1.77 3.64
C VAL A 119 -0.92 0.56 4.29
N GLU A 120 -0.69 -0.53 3.56
CA GLU A 120 -0.03 -1.72 4.12
C GLU A 120 1.43 -1.46 4.51
N ARG A 121 2.08 -0.41 3.98
CA ARG A 121 3.39 0.06 4.45
C ARG A 121 3.39 0.54 5.90
N PHE A 122 2.21 0.89 6.43
CA PHE A 122 1.97 1.38 7.79
C PHE A 122 1.27 0.33 8.66
N ASN A 123 1.05 -0.87 8.14
CA ASN A 123 0.47 -1.96 8.90
C ASN A 123 1.39 -2.33 10.08
N PRO A 124 0.88 -2.36 11.34
CA PRO A 124 1.71 -2.55 12.51
C PRO A 124 2.48 -3.87 12.51
N ALA A 125 1.93 -4.96 11.95
CA ALA A 125 2.62 -6.22 11.83
C ALA A 125 3.82 -6.14 10.86
N PHE A 126 3.67 -5.41 9.75
CA PHE A 126 4.77 -5.19 8.81
C PHE A 126 5.84 -4.26 9.41
N LEU A 127 5.42 -3.18 10.07
CA LEU A 127 6.35 -2.24 10.72
C LEU A 127 7.20 -2.93 11.80
N ALA A 128 6.64 -3.89 12.52
CA ALA A 128 7.34 -4.63 13.56
C ALA A 128 8.52 -5.48 13.02
N VAL A 129 8.45 -5.90 11.74
CA VAL A 129 9.45 -6.83 11.16
C VAL A 129 10.19 -6.28 9.94
N LYS A 130 9.82 -5.12 9.42
CA LYS A 130 10.40 -4.59 8.17
C LYS A 130 11.92 -4.46 8.22
N ASN A 131 12.46 -4.18 9.41
CA ASN A 131 13.90 -4.05 9.61
C ASN A 131 14.63 -5.40 9.75
N ASP A 132 13.89 -6.50 9.90
CA ASP A 132 14.42 -7.86 9.89
C ASP A 132 14.42 -8.48 8.49
N ILE A 133 13.73 -7.87 7.53
CA ILE A 133 13.67 -8.35 6.14
C ILE A 133 14.90 -7.83 5.40
N HIS A 134 15.87 -8.72 5.19
CA HIS A 134 17.13 -8.44 4.52
C HIS A 134 17.34 -9.39 3.35
N GLU A 135 17.44 -8.88 2.13
CA GLU A 135 17.73 -9.67 0.93
C GLU A 135 16.89 -10.96 0.82
N PRO A 136 15.54 -10.85 0.83
CA PRO A 136 14.70 -12.02 0.71
C PRO A 136 15.00 -12.76 -0.60
N MET A 137 15.12 -14.08 -0.52
CA MET A 137 15.40 -14.96 -1.67
C MET A 137 14.11 -15.45 -2.31
N PHE A 138 13.08 -15.66 -1.50
CA PHE A 138 11.76 -16.08 -1.94
C PHE A 138 10.67 -15.39 -1.12
N ILE A 139 9.61 -14.94 -1.79
CA ILE A 139 8.45 -14.29 -1.16
C ILE A 139 7.18 -14.98 -1.64
N GLU A 140 6.26 -15.23 -0.75
CA GLU A 140 4.95 -15.79 -1.05
C GLU A 140 3.85 -14.93 -0.45
N THR A 141 2.89 -14.48 -1.26
CA THR A 141 1.76 -13.68 -0.79
C THR A 141 0.42 -14.31 -1.16
N HIS A 142 -0.53 -14.20 -0.24
CA HIS A 142 -1.93 -14.54 -0.45
C HIS A 142 -2.82 -13.43 0.03
N ARG A 143 -3.57 -12.82 -0.90
CA ARG A 143 -4.58 -11.81 -0.61
C ARG A 143 -5.93 -12.30 -1.12
N LEU A 144 -6.67 -12.88 -0.21
CA LEU A 144 -7.97 -13.50 -0.48
C LEU A 144 -9.06 -12.68 0.17
N ALA A 145 -10.11 -12.39 -0.57
CA ALA A 145 -11.29 -11.67 -0.07
C ALA A 145 -12.56 -12.43 -0.41
N GLU A 146 -13.55 -12.34 0.46
CA GLU A 146 -14.91 -12.77 0.19
C GLU A 146 -15.51 -11.89 -0.91
N PHE A 147 -16.42 -12.46 -1.70
CA PHE A 147 -17.02 -11.73 -2.81
C PHE A 147 -17.79 -10.49 -2.32
N ASN A 148 -17.45 -9.35 -2.90
CA ASN A 148 -18.20 -8.12 -2.75
C ASN A 148 -18.56 -7.60 -4.14
N PRO A 149 -19.85 -7.36 -4.46
CA PRO A 149 -20.27 -6.86 -5.75
C PRO A 149 -19.77 -5.44 -6.08
N ARG A 150 -19.26 -4.72 -5.08
CA ARG A 150 -18.65 -3.41 -5.30
C ARG A 150 -17.21 -3.57 -5.78
N GLY A 151 -16.82 -2.84 -6.82
CA GLY A 151 -15.45 -2.85 -7.35
C GLY A 151 -15.14 -4.02 -8.28
N THR A 152 -16.16 -4.71 -8.83
CA THR A 152 -15.97 -5.76 -9.83
C THR A 152 -15.60 -5.23 -11.22
N ASP A 153 -15.72 -3.94 -11.43
CA ASP A 153 -15.28 -3.18 -12.61
C ASP A 153 -13.76 -3.01 -12.67
N VAL A 154 -13.05 -3.18 -11.53
CA VAL A 154 -11.60 -3.08 -11.45
C VAL A 154 -10.98 -4.49 -11.40
N PRO A 155 -9.93 -4.81 -12.20
CA PRO A 155 -9.24 -6.10 -12.11
C PRO A 155 -8.69 -6.36 -10.69
N VAL A 156 -8.77 -7.63 -10.24
CA VAL A 156 -8.30 -8.05 -8.90
C VAL A 156 -6.83 -7.67 -8.63
N VAL A 157 -6.04 -7.51 -9.67
CA VAL A 157 -4.63 -7.08 -9.57
C VAL A 157 -4.54 -5.64 -9.06
N LEU A 158 -5.33 -4.71 -9.63
CA LEU A 158 -5.34 -3.30 -9.21
C LEU A 158 -6.11 -3.06 -7.92
N ASP A 159 -7.10 -3.90 -7.63
CA ASP A 159 -7.87 -3.78 -6.40
C ASP A 159 -7.13 -4.37 -5.19
N LEU A 160 -6.67 -5.62 -5.30
CA LEU A 160 -6.10 -6.38 -4.19
C LEU A 160 -4.58 -6.59 -4.31
N MET A 161 -4.09 -7.17 -5.41
CA MET A 161 -2.69 -7.59 -5.54
C MET A 161 -1.70 -6.43 -5.47
N ILE A 162 -2.10 -5.22 -5.88
CA ILE A 162 -1.24 -4.03 -5.88
C ILE A 162 -0.66 -3.70 -4.49
N HIS A 163 -1.38 -4.02 -3.42
CA HIS A 163 -0.88 -3.85 -2.06
C HIS A 163 0.33 -4.76 -1.77
N ASP A 164 0.28 -6.01 -2.25
CA ASP A 164 1.37 -6.97 -2.05
C ASP A 164 2.53 -6.67 -3.00
N ILE A 165 2.24 -6.19 -4.22
CA ILE A 165 3.26 -5.69 -5.16
C ILE A 165 4.04 -4.56 -4.51
N ASP A 166 3.37 -3.58 -3.92
CA ASP A 166 4.02 -2.45 -3.25
C ASP A 166 4.90 -2.92 -2.07
N ILE A 167 4.41 -3.82 -1.21
CA ILE A 167 5.20 -4.39 -0.12
C ILE A 167 6.46 -5.09 -0.66
N ILE A 168 6.33 -5.93 -1.69
CA ILE A 168 7.46 -6.64 -2.31
C ILE A 168 8.50 -5.65 -2.85
N LEU A 169 8.07 -4.66 -3.65
CA LEU A 169 8.96 -3.65 -4.22
C LEU A 169 9.66 -2.83 -3.13
N SER A 170 9.04 -2.66 -1.96
CA SER A 170 9.62 -1.91 -0.86
C SER A 170 10.80 -2.62 -0.17
N VAL A 171 10.82 -3.95 -0.20
CA VAL A 171 11.83 -4.77 0.48
C VAL A 171 12.83 -5.40 -0.50
N VAL A 172 12.42 -5.67 -1.74
CA VAL A 172 13.33 -6.19 -2.78
C VAL A 172 13.97 -5.02 -3.53
N LYS A 173 15.20 -4.71 -3.16
CA LYS A 173 15.98 -3.62 -3.77
C LYS A 173 16.66 -4.08 -5.06
N SER A 174 15.86 -4.53 -6.03
CA SER A 174 16.36 -5.02 -7.33
C SER A 174 15.30 -4.78 -8.40
N LYS A 175 15.76 -4.68 -9.66
CA LYS A 175 14.85 -4.53 -10.80
C LYS A 175 14.11 -5.83 -11.07
N VAL A 176 12.86 -5.70 -11.53
CA VAL A 176 12.09 -6.83 -12.07
C VAL A 176 12.76 -7.31 -13.36
N LYS A 177 13.07 -8.60 -13.42
CA LYS A 177 13.69 -9.26 -14.56
C LYS A 177 12.67 -9.90 -15.48
N HIS A 178 11.69 -10.60 -14.89
CA HIS A 178 10.67 -11.34 -15.63
C HIS A 178 9.38 -11.46 -14.81
N ILE A 179 8.22 -11.45 -15.49
CA ILE A 179 6.91 -11.68 -14.91
C ILE A 179 6.20 -12.75 -15.71
N SER A 180 5.68 -13.76 -15.01
CA SER A 180 4.73 -14.73 -15.54
C SER A 180 3.44 -14.64 -14.71
N ALA A 181 2.29 -14.54 -15.36
CA ALA A 181 1.04 -14.43 -14.65
C ALA A 181 -0.13 -15.07 -15.39
N SER A 182 -1.17 -15.42 -14.63
CA SER A 182 -2.46 -15.89 -15.14
C SER A 182 -3.59 -15.26 -14.36
N GLY A 183 -4.71 -15.00 -15.04
CA GLY A 183 -5.93 -14.47 -14.45
C GLY A 183 -7.14 -15.30 -14.88
N VAL A 184 -8.12 -15.47 -14.00
CA VAL A 184 -9.35 -16.23 -14.25
C VAL A 184 -10.55 -15.38 -13.88
N SER A 185 -11.44 -15.16 -14.85
CA SER A 185 -12.76 -14.56 -14.66
C SER A 185 -13.76 -15.67 -14.33
N VAL A 186 -14.47 -15.54 -13.21
CA VAL A 186 -15.45 -16.54 -12.74
C VAL A 186 -16.83 -15.93 -12.60
N ILE A 187 -16.92 -14.74 -12.02
CA ILE A 187 -18.17 -14.00 -11.77
C ILE A 187 -18.18 -12.70 -12.54
N SER A 188 -17.04 -12.01 -12.63
CA SER A 188 -16.91 -10.70 -13.28
C SER A 188 -16.35 -10.83 -14.70
N ASP A 189 -16.52 -9.77 -15.51
CA ASP A 189 -15.92 -9.67 -16.86
C ASP A 189 -14.38 -9.49 -16.79
N THR A 190 -13.86 -9.06 -15.63
CA THR A 190 -12.42 -8.95 -15.36
C THR A 190 -11.98 -10.11 -14.46
N PRO A 191 -10.68 -10.48 -14.44
CA PRO A 191 -10.18 -11.55 -13.59
C PRO A 191 -10.54 -11.35 -12.11
N ASP A 192 -11.20 -12.38 -11.54
CA ASP A 192 -11.55 -12.46 -10.12
C ASP A 192 -10.45 -13.12 -9.28
N ILE A 193 -9.63 -13.94 -9.94
CA ILE A 193 -8.44 -14.58 -9.36
C ILE A 193 -7.25 -14.25 -10.26
N ALA A 194 -6.13 -13.93 -9.66
CA ALA A 194 -4.87 -13.76 -10.37
C ALA A 194 -3.74 -14.42 -9.58
N ASN A 195 -2.83 -15.05 -10.32
CA ASN A 195 -1.57 -15.55 -9.81
C ASN A 195 -0.44 -14.95 -10.63
N ALA A 196 0.60 -14.46 -9.96
CA ALA A 196 1.77 -13.89 -10.60
C ALA A 196 3.06 -14.41 -9.97
N ARG A 197 4.07 -14.64 -10.81
CA ARG A 197 5.44 -14.92 -10.42
C ARG A 197 6.32 -13.81 -10.95
N ILE A 198 7.02 -13.12 -10.05
CA ILE A 198 7.95 -12.03 -10.35
C ILE A 198 9.35 -12.51 -10.02
N GLU A 199 10.25 -12.44 -10.99
CA GLU A 199 11.69 -12.73 -10.83
C GLU A 199 12.47 -11.42 -10.88
N PHE A 200 13.40 -11.24 -9.95
CA PHE A 200 14.25 -10.06 -9.84
C PHE A 200 15.68 -10.34 -10.33
N GLU A 201 16.39 -9.28 -10.73
CA GLU A 201 17.78 -9.41 -11.23
C GLU A 201 18.75 -9.98 -10.16
N ASN A 202 18.47 -9.73 -8.86
CA ASN A 202 19.27 -10.28 -7.76
C ASN A 202 18.95 -11.75 -7.43
N GLY A 203 18.06 -12.39 -8.20
CA GLY A 203 17.66 -13.79 -8.02
C GLY A 203 16.50 -14.00 -7.05
N CYS A 204 16.00 -12.97 -6.38
CA CYS A 204 14.76 -13.07 -5.57
C CYS A 204 13.58 -13.43 -6.47
N VAL A 205 12.69 -14.25 -5.95
CA VAL A 205 11.44 -14.64 -6.60
C VAL A 205 10.26 -14.34 -5.67
N ALA A 206 9.21 -13.73 -6.22
CA ALA A 206 7.96 -13.52 -5.50
C ALA A 206 6.80 -14.20 -6.22
N ASN A 207 6.01 -14.99 -5.48
CA ASN A 207 4.76 -15.57 -5.94
C ASN A 207 3.59 -14.86 -5.25
N LEU A 208 2.66 -14.33 -6.06
CA LEU A 208 1.51 -13.58 -5.57
C LEU A 208 0.22 -14.28 -6.01
N THR A 209 -0.71 -14.43 -5.08
CA THR A 209 -2.07 -14.89 -5.36
C THR A 209 -3.07 -13.91 -4.78
N ALA A 210 -3.94 -13.36 -5.63
CA ALA A 210 -5.06 -12.54 -5.22
C ALA A 210 -6.38 -13.12 -5.71
N SER A 211 -7.40 -13.13 -4.86
CA SER A 211 -8.75 -13.59 -5.19
C SER A 211 -9.80 -12.74 -4.47
N ARG A 212 -10.85 -12.36 -5.20
CA ARG A 212 -12.02 -11.67 -4.62
C ARG A 212 -13.25 -12.60 -4.46
N ILE A 213 -13.08 -13.90 -4.69
CA ILE A 213 -14.15 -14.91 -4.63
C ILE A 213 -13.82 -16.04 -3.68
N SER A 214 -13.11 -15.77 -2.61
CA SER A 214 -12.72 -16.76 -1.60
C SER A 214 -13.77 -16.87 -0.50
N LEU A 215 -13.79 -18.02 0.20
CA LEU A 215 -14.72 -18.24 1.32
C LEU A 215 -14.29 -17.55 2.62
N LYS A 216 -13.03 -17.12 2.71
CA LYS A 216 -12.46 -16.44 3.88
C LYS A 216 -11.48 -15.37 3.45
N ASN A 217 -11.44 -14.30 4.19
CA ASN A 217 -10.43 -13.26 4.02
C ASN A 217 -9.06 -13.75 4.52
N MET A 218 -8.00 -13.42 3.78
CA MET A 218 -6.62 -13.66 4.15
C MET A 218 -5.74 -12.55 3.54
N ARG A 219 -4.78 -12.06 4.31
CA ARG A 219 -3.77 -11.11 3.84
C ARG A 219 -2.44 -11.48 4.46
N LYS A 220 -1.73 -12.43 3.84
CA LYS A 220 -0.53 -13.01 4.42
C LYS A 220 0.64 -12.98 3.45
N THR A 221 1.79 -12.54 3.95
CA THR A 221 3.06 -12.57 3.21
C THR A 221 4.12 -13.30 4.02
N ARG A 222 4.89 -14.15 3.34
CA ARG A 222 6.02 -14.90 3.90
C ARG A 222 7.29 -14.52 3.18
N PHE A 223 8.32 -14.19 3.93
CA PHE A 223 9.65 -13.88 3.42
C PHE A 223 10.62 -14.96 3.86
N PHE A 224 11.33 -15.51 2.89
CA PHE A 224 12.37 -16.51 3.10
C PHE A 224 13.71 -15.89 2.74
N GLN A 225 14.61 -15.81 3.69
CA GLN A 225 15.96 -15.31 3.53
C GLN A 225 16.96 -16.29 4.13
N LYS A 226 18.27 -16.05 3.95
CA LYS A 226 19.31 -17.01 4.30
C LYS A 226 19.26 -17.46 5.77
N ASP A 227 18.93 -16.55 6.67
CA ASP A 227 19.03 -16.70 8.12
C ASP A 227 17.69 -16.52 8.85
N ALA A 228 16.60 -16.24 8.13
CA ALA A 228 15.29 -16.08 8.73
C ALA A 228 14.12 -16.47 7.80
N TYR A 229 13.05 -16.91 8.43
CA TYR A 229 11.71 -16.99 7.90
C TYR A 229 10.84 -15.96 8.64
N ILE A 230 10.15 -15.10 7.89
CA ILE A 230 9.29 -14.05 8.45
C ILE A 230 7.91 -14.19 7.84
N SER A 231 6.88 -14.33 8.67
CA SER A 231 5.47 -14.38 8.27
C SER A 231 4.74 -13.17 8.80
N VAL A 232 4.06 -12.43 7.93
CA VAL A 232 3.24 -11.25 8.28
C VAL A 232 1.80 -11.52 7.89
N ASP A 233 0.90 -11.44 8.85
CA ASP A 233 -0.54 -11.44 8.65
C ASP A 233 -1.07 -10.01 8.80
N PHE A 234 -1.34 -9.37 7.66
CA PHE A 234 -1.81 -7.98 7.60
C PHE A 234 -3.25 -7.82 8.07
N LEU A 235 -4.05 -8.89 7.97
CA LEU A 235 -5.45 -8.87 8.39
C LEU A 235 -5.56 -8.95 9.92
N GLU A 236 -4.88 -9.96 10.49
CA GLU A 236 -4.89 -10.23 11.93
C GLU A 236 -3.90 -9.33 12.70
N LYS A 237 -3.08 -8.57 11.99
CA LYS A 237 -1.99 -7.74 12.53
C LYS A 237 -1.07 -8.57 13.42
N LYS A 238 -0.57 -9.69 12.88
CA LYS A 238 0.35 -10.61 13.56
C LYS A 238 1.59 -10.85 12.72
N CYS A 239 2.70 -11.13 13.38
CA CYS A 239 3.92 -11.57 12.70
C CYS A 239 4.58 -12.70 13.48
N GLU A 240 5.30 -13.55 12.75
CA GLU A 240 6.12 -14.63 13.27
C GLU A 240 7.49 -14.51 12.64
N VAL A 241 8.54 -14.55 13.46
CA VAL A 241 9.91 -14.48 12.98
C VAL A 241 10.68 -15.68 13.53
N VAL A 242 11.18 -16.50 12.62
CA VAL A 242 12.05 -17.65 12.94
C VAL A 242 13.43 -17.33 12.39
N LYS A 243 14.41 -17.21 13.24
CA LYS A 243 15.81 -16.89 12.88
C LYS A 243 16.70 -18.13 13.05
N MET A 244 17.78 -18.16 12.27
CA MET A 244 18.81 -19.19 12.33
C MET A 244 20.17 -18.55 12.58
N LYS A 245 20.96 -19.18 13.42
CA LYS A 245 22.37 -18.85 13.65
C LYS A 245 23.20 -20.12 13.68
N ASP A 246 24.53 -20.01 13.63
CA ASP A 246 25.38 -21.17 13.83
C ASP A 246 25.12 -21.76 15.21
N ALA A 247 24.98 -23.10 15.26
CA ALA A 247 24.74 -23.79 16.53
C ALA A 247 26.01 -23.71 17.40
N PRO A 248 25.89 -23.54 18.72
CA PRO A 248 27.02 -23.65 19.63
C PRO A 248 27.59 -25.09 19.59
N GLU A 249 28.88 -25.26 19.97
CA GLU A 249 29.51 -26.57 20.00
C GLU A 249 28.77 -27.56 20.94
N LEU A 250 28.21 -27.05 22.02
CA LEU A 250 27.40 -27.77 22.99
C LEU A 250 26.02 -27.12 23.08
N PRO A 251 25.05 -27.57 22.29
CA PRO A 251 23.65 -27.10 22.40
C PRO A 251 23.07 -27.43 23.78
N GLY A 252 22.25 -26.52 24.32
CA GLY A 252 21.47 -26.78 25.53
C GLY A 252 20.30 -27.75 25.24
N ASP A 253 19.74 -28.33 26.33
CA ASP A 253 18.65 -29.33 26.23
C ASP A 253 17.39 -28.85 25.52
N PHE A 254 17.17 -27.53 25.41
CA PHE A 254 16.02 -26.90 24.76
C PHE A 254 16.36 -26.23 23.42
N ASP A 255 17.62 -26.32 22.96
CA ASP A 255 18.03 -25.72 21.71
C ASP A 255 17.52 -26.53 20.51
N MET A 256 16.74 -25.89 19.66
CA MET A 256 16.31 -26.51 18.39
C MET A 256 17.44 -26.40 17.38
N VAL A 257 18.07 -27.52 17.06
CA VAL A 257 19.20 -27.58 16.11
C VAL A 257 18.81 -28.37 14.88
N LEU A 258 19.01 -27.75 13.71
CA LEU A 258 18.96 -28.46 12.40
C LEU A 258 20.37 -28.79 11.96
N GLN A 259 20.55 -29.94 11.35
CA GLN A 259 21.80 -30.39 10.76
C GLN A 259 21.58 -30.78 9.30
N ASN A 260 22.39 -30.25 8.37
CA ASN A 260 22.37 -30.68 7.00
C ASN A 260 23.17 -31.98 6.77
N ALA A 261 23.12 -32.51 5.55
CA ALA A 261 23.83 -33.77 5.21
C ALA A 261 25.36 -33.68 5.36
N GLU A 262 25.91 -32.46 5.33
CA GLU A 262 27.36 -32.18 5.46
C GLU A 262 27.77 -31.97 6.92
N GLY A 263 26.84 -32.08 7.85
CA GLY A 263 27.10 -31.96 9.30
C GLY A 263 27.09 -30.52 9.81
N VAL A 264 26.77 -29.53 8.99
CA VAL A 264 26.63 -28.13 9.44
C VAL A 264 25.39 -27.99 10.29
N LYS A 265 25.57 -27.48 11.51
CA LYS A 265 24.51 -27.33 12.50
C LYS A 265 24.07 -25.85 12.59
N LYS A 266 22.76 -25.62 12.54
CA LYS A 266 22.12 -24.32 12.75
C LYS A 266 21.16 -24.42 13.92
N GLN A 267 21.23 -23.46 14.83
CA GLN A 267 20.26 -23.29 15.91
C GLN A 267 19.10 -22.42 15.40
N ILE A 268 17.87 -22.88 15.61
CA ILE A 268 16.64 -22.12 15.34
C ILE A 268 16.20 -21.44 16.63
N TYR A 269 15.76 -20.19 16.53
CA TYR A 269 15.08 -19.49 17.62
C TYR A 269 13.93 -18.64 17.11
N PHE A 270 12.92 -18.48 17.95
CA PHE A 270 11.75 -17.68 17.66
C PHE A 270 11.95 -16.29 18.23
N ASP A 271 11.68 -15.27 17.40
CA ASP A 271 11.64 -13.89 17.83
C ASP A 271 10.18 -13.43 17.80
N ASN A 272 9.74 -12.72 18.82
CA ASN A 272 8.38 -12.23 18.96
C ASN A 272 8.40 -10.69 19.01
N PRO A 273 8.47 -10.01 17.85
CA PRO A 273 8.47 -8.56 17.81
C PRO A 273 7.22 -7.97 18.45
N SER A 274 7.37 -6.90 19.19
CA SER A 274 6.21 -6.17 19.72
C SER A 274 5.49 -5.41 18.61
N ILE A 275 4.17 -5.63 18.51
CA ILE A 275 3.32 -4.98 17.51
C ILE A 275 2.58 -3.83 18.16
N SER A 276 2.72 -2.63 17.62
CA SER A 276 2.00 -1.44 18.09
C SER A 276 0.51 -1.52 17.74
N ASN A 277 -0.33 -0.92 18.59
CA ASN A 277 -1.77 -0.81 18.30
C ASN A 277 -2.08 0.56 17.66
N ASN A 278 -1.62 0.76 16.44
CA ASN A 278 -1.81 2.01 15.68
C ASN A 278 -2.84 1.86 14.56
N ASN A 279 -3.28 3.00 14.07
CA ASN A 279 -4.16 3.09 12.89
C ASN A 279 -3.30 3.39 11.65
N ALA A 280 -3.14 2.42 10.77
CA ALA A 280 -2.28 2.53 9.59
C ALA A 280 -2.65 3.70 8.66
N ILE A 281 -3.94 4.01 8.47
CA ILE A 281 -4.37 5.13 7.63
C ILE A 281 -4.03 6.47 8.31
N LEU A 282 -4.23 6.57 9.63
CA LEU A 282 -3.85 7.79 10.36
C LEU A 282 -2.35 8.00 10.32
N ASP A 283 -1.54 6.96 10.56
CA ASP A 283 -0.08 7.03 10.52
C ASP A 283 0.42 7.44 9.13
N GLU A 284 -0.20 6.92 8.09
CA GLU A 284 0.11 7.26 6.70
C GLU A 284 -0.11 8.75 6.43
N LEU A 285 -1.25 9.30 6.85
CA LEU A 285 -1.56 10.70 6.72
C LEU A 285 -0.62 11.57 7.58
N GLU A 286 -0.39 11.20 8.83
CA GLU A 286 0.44 11.98 9.75
C GLU A 286 1.92 11.98 9.39
N THR A 287 2.46 10.88 8.88
CA THR A 287 3.84 10.84 8.38
C THR A 287 4.01 11.68 7.12
N PHE A 288 2.97 11.84 6.32
CA PHE A 288 2.97 12.77 5.20
C PHE A 288 3.04 14.22 5.67
N ALA A 289 2.27 14.59 6.71
CA ALA A 289 2.40 15.91 7.33
C ALA A 289 3.81 16.16 7.86
N ASP A 290 4.42 15.17 8.51
CA ASP A 290 5.80 15.27 8.98
C ASP A 290 6.79 15.48 7.82
N ALA A 291 6.61 14.76 6.72
CA ALA A 291 7.44 14.90 5.53
C ALA A 291 7.33 16.30 4.91
N ILE A 292 6.14 16.91 4.94
CA ILE A 292 5.92 18.28 4.49
C ILE A 292 6.61 19.28 5.43
N ASN A 293 6.31 19.21 6.73
CA ASN A 293 6.79 20.17 7.74
C ASN A 293 8.30 20.13 7.90
N ASN A 294 8.92 18.93 7.82
CA ASN A 294 10.37 18.75 7.98
C ASN A 294 11.12 18.78 6.64
N ASN A 295 10.43 19.03 5.54
CA ASN A 295 10.97 18.99 4.18
C ASN A 295 11.75 17.70 3.87
N THR A 296 11.26 16.55 4.35
CA THR A 296 11.82 15.23 4.07
C THR A 296 11.06 14.51 2.95
N LYS A 297 11.62 13.38 2.47
CA LYS A 297 10.96 12.53 1.47
C LYS A 297 9.79 11.78 2.12
N PRO A 298 8.59 11.75 1.52
CA PRO A 298 7.49 10.91 1.97
C PRO A 298 7.86 9.42 2.01
N ILE A 299 7.23 8.67 2.90
CA ILE A 299 7.50 7.22 3.07
C ILE A 299 7.10 6.44 1.83
N VAL A 300 5.96 6.76 1.23
CA VAL A 300 5.48 6.18 -0.02
C VAL A 300 5.42 7.28 -1.07
N THR A 301 6.43 7.35 -1.90
CA THR A 301 6.55 8.38 -2.93
C THR A 301 5.65 8.10 -4.13
N LEU A 302 5.45 9.11 -5.00
CA LEU A 302 4.81 8.90 -6.30
C LEU A 302 5.60 7.91 -7.17
N HIS A 303 6.92 7.83 -7.01
CA HIS A 303 7.74 6.81 -7.69
C HIS A 303 7.33 5.39 -7.25
N ASP A 304 7.19 5.17 -5.94
CA ASP A 304 6.79 3.86 -5.40
C ASP A 304 5.41 3.46 -5.95
N GLY A 305 4.43 4.38 -5.92
CA GLY A 305 3.09 4.13 -6.49
C GLY A 305 3.11 3.89 -8.00
N THR A 306 3.96 4.62 -8.75
CA THR A 306 4.13 4.40 -10.19
C THR A 306 4.71 3.02 -10.51
N GLU A 307 5.74 2.59 -9.77
CA GLU A 307 6.34 1.27 -9.96
C GLU A 307 5.37 0.14 -9.57
N ALA A 308 4.59 0.31 -8.51
CA ALA A 308 3.54 -0.64 -8.14
C ALA A 308 2.47 -0.77 -9.26
N LEU A 309 2.03 0.36 -9.83
CA LEU A 309 1.11 0.39 -10.97
C LEU A 309 1.73 -0.24 -12.24
N ARG A 310 3.01 0.05 -12.50
CA ARG A 310 3.74 -0.51 -13.66
C ARG A 310 3.81 -2.03 -13.60
N VAL A 311 4.18 -2.59 -12.45
CA VAL A 311 4.24 -4.05 -12.24
C VAL A 311 2.83 -4.66 -12.32
N ALA A 312 1.83 -4.02 -11.72
CA ALA A 312 0.42 -4.47 -11.81
C ALA A 312 -0.06 -4.50 -13.28
N THR A 313 0.26 -3.47 -14.07
CA THR A 313 -0.07 -3.40 -15.50
C THR A 313 0.62 -4.50 -16.30
N GLN A 314 1.90 -4.77 -16.02
CA GLN A 314 2.64 -5.86 -16.65
C GLN A 314 2.01 -7.22 -16.35
N ILE A 315 1.57 -7.46 -15.10
CA ILE A 315 0.86 -8.69 -14.69
C ILE A 315 -0.44 -8.83 -15.50
N ILE A 316 -1.26 -7.77 -15.58
CA ILE A 316 -2.52 -7.78 -16.35
C ILE A 316 -2.26 -8.08 -17.81
N ASN A 317 -1.19 -7.56 -18.40
CA ASN A 317 -0.83 -7.79 -19.79
C ASN A 317 -0.42 -9.25 -20.08
N CYS A 318 -0.03 -10.03 -19.08
CA CYS A 318 0.22 -11.47 -19.22
C CYS A 318 -1.05 -12.31 -19.42
N PHE A 319 -2.23 -11.77 -19.08
CA PHE A 319 -3.51 -12.51 -19.17
C PHE A 319 -4.06 -12.60 -20.60
N LYS A 320 -3.41 -12.02 -21.57
CA LYS A 320 -3.81 -11.97 -22.98
C LYS A 320 -3.43 -13.24 -23.73
#